data_279ea5ce055e5a5c30629b8dd2fb92ea
#
_entry.id   279ea5ce055e5a5c30629b8dd2fb92ea
#
_cell.length_a   1.000
_cell.length_b   1.000
_cell.length_c   1.000
_cell.angle_alpha   90.00
_cell.angle_beta   90.00
_cell.angle_gamma   90.00
#
_symmetry.space_group_name_H-M   'P 1'
#
loop_
_entity.id
_entity.type
_entity.pdbx_description
1 polymer ?
#
loop_
_entity_poly.entity_id
_entity_poly.type
_entity_poly.pdbx_seq_one_letter_code
_entity_poly.pdbx_strand_id
1 'polypeptide(L)' 'MEKKQITKRLHDINSFMSTPDNETYLVGKDEYGKEFTMVFNTIELLEWLDKAYMKKQVKEYIKNL' A
#
# COMPACT_ATOMS: atom_id res chain seq x y z
N MET A 1 -8.41 -24.78 -12.39
CA MET A 1 -8.20 -24.46 -10.97
C MET A 1 -8.44 -22.97 -10.75
N GLU A 2 -9.36 -22.67 -9.89
CA GLU A 2 -9.68 -21.28 -9.62
C GLU A 2 -8.68 -20.65 -8.67
N LYS A 3 -8.20 -19.48 -9.04
CA LYS A 3 -7.40 -18.68 -8.13
C LYS A 3 -8.32 -17.88 -7.24
N LYS A 4 -8.26 -18.14 -5.96
CA LYS A 4 -8.94 -17.29 -5.00
C LYS A 4 -8.17 -16.00 -4.83
N GLN A 5 -8.84 -14.91 -5.10
CA GLN A 5 -8.29 -13.59 -4.82
C GLN A 5 -8.60 -13.24 -3.37
N ILE A 6 -7.57 -12.96 -2.62
CA ILE A 6 -7.71 -12.54 -1.22
C ILE A 6 -7.55 -11.04 -1.16
N THR A 7 -8.58 -10.36 -0.67
CA THR A 7 -8.52 -8.92 -0.48
C THR A 7 -8.48 -8.62 1.00
N LYS A 8 -7.49 -7.86 1.40
CA LYS A 8 -7.33 -7.41 2.77
C LYS A 8 -7.24 -5.89 2.78
N ARG A 9 -8.01 -5.26 3.64
CA ARG A 9 -8.02 -3.81 3.74
C ARG A 9 -7.10 -3.35 4.86
N LEU A 10 -6.37 -2.29 4.60
CA LEU A 10 -5.51 -1.67 5.60
C LEU A 10 -6.13 -0.35 6.01
N HIS A 11 -6.44 -0.24 7.30
CA HIS A 11 -7.04 0.95 7.90
C HIS A 11 -6.12 1.52 8.96
N ASP A 12 -6.37 2.75 9.35
CA ASP A 12 -5.67 3.40 10.46
C ASP A 12 -4.16 3.22 10.36
N ILE A 13 -3.62 3.60 9.22
CA ILE A 13 -2.18 3.51 8.99
C ILE A 13 -1.47 4.38 10.03
N ASN A 14 -0.63 3.74 10.84
CA ASN A 14 0.02 4.43 11.94
C ASN A 14 1.54 4.47 11.82
N SER A 15 2.11 3.75 10.88
CA SER A 15 3.55 3.69 10.76
C SER A 15 3.96 3.40 9.32
N PHE A 16 4.99 4.11 8.87
CA PHE A 16 5.56 3.94 7.55
C PHE A 16 7.07 4.10 7.68
N MET A 17 7.80 3.09 7.27
CA MET A 17 9.25 3.10 7.45
C MET A 17 9.94 2.33 6.34
N SER A 18 11.05 2.87 5.83
CA SER A 18 11.91 2.18 4.88
C SER A 18 13.23 1.86 5.52
N THR A 19 13.76 0.69 5.19
CA THR A 19 15.05 0.23 5.71
C THR A 19 16.13 0.30 4.64
N PRO A 20 17.42 0.25 5.03
CA PRO A 20 18.50 0.18 4.05
C PRO A 20 18.51 -1.11 3.21
N ASP A 21 17.77 -2.11 3.63
CA ASP A 21 17.71 -3.41 2.94
C ASP A 21 16.66 -3.44 1.84
N ASN A 22 16.22 -2.29 1.35
CA ASN A 22 15.25 -2.19 0.27
C ASN A 22 13.87 -2.71 0.66
N GLU A 23 13.51 -2.57 1.92
CA GLU A 23 12.19 -2.93 2.44
C GLU A 23 11.45 -1.71 2.95
N THR A 24 10.18 -1.62 2.61
CA THR A 24 9.30 -0.57 3.13
C THR A 24 8.15 -1.23 3.88
N TYR A 25 7.95 -0.80 5.11
CA TYR A 25 6.93 -1.34 6.01
C TYR A 25 5.80 -0.35 6.16
N LEU A 26 4.60 -0.84 5.99
CA LEU A 26 3.38 -0.07 6.21
C LEU A 26 2.54 -0.80 7.25
N VAL A 27 2.31 -0.17 8.38
CA VAL A 27 1.61 -0.79 9.50
C VAL A 27 0.26 -0.10 9.71
N GLY A 28 -0.77 -0.87 9.83
CA GLY A 28 -2.11 -0.39 10.09
C GLY A 28 -2.93 -1.49 10.72
N LYS A 29 -4.24 -1.39 10.60
CA LYS A 29 -5.16 -2.40 11.13
C LYS A 29 -5.96 -3.01 9.99
N ASP A 30 -6.32 -4.29 10.14
CA ASP A 30 -7.23 -4.93 9.20
C ASP A 30 -8.68 -4.58 9.51
N GLU A 31 -9.62 -5.18 8.78
CA GLU A 31 -11.05 -4.92 8.95
C GLU A 31 -11.58 -5.30 10.34
N TYR A 32 -10.83 -6.14 11.04
CA TYR A 32 -11.21 -6.61 12.38
C TYR A 32 -10.49 -5.87 13.50
N GLY A 33 -9.73 -4.83 13.14
CA GLY A 33 -8.99 -4.06 14.12
C GLY A 33 -7.68 -4.67 14.58
N LYS A 34 -7.22 -5.74 13.93
CA LYS A 34 -5.94 -6.37 14.26
C LYS A 34 -4.80 -5.70 13.53
N GLU A 35 -3.70 -5.50 14.20
CA GLU A 35 -2.52 -4.93 13.61
C GLU A 35 -2.00 -5.81 12.48
N PHE A 36 -1.61 -5.15 11.40
CA PHE A 36 -1.25 -5.83 10.17
C PHE A 36 -0.14 -5.03 9.50
N THR A 37 0.91 -5.72 9.10
CA THR A 37 2.07 -5.09 8.48
C THR A 37 2.21 -5.58 7.04
N MET A 38 2.36 -4.63 6.11
CA MET A 38 2.69 -4.94 4.73
C MET A 38 4.15 -4.58 4.49
N VAL A 39 4.86 -5.46 3.81
CA VAL A 39 6.26 -5.24 3.44
C VAL A 39 6.37 -5.18 1.93
N PHE A 40 7.01 -4.14 1.45
CA PHE A 40 7.21 -3.92 0.02
C PHE A 40 8.69 -3.86 -0.31
N ASN A 41 9.02 -4.27 -1.53
CA ASN A 41 10.31 -3.94 -2.11
C ASN A 41 10.30 -2.43 -2.39
N THR A 42 11.22 -1.68 -1.79
CA THR A 42 11.20 -0.22 -1.86
C THR A 42 11.36 0.30 -3.29
N ILE A 43 12.30 -0.27 -4.03
CA ILE A 43 12.55 0.18 -5.41
C ILE A 43 11.34 -0.10 -6.28
N GLU A 44 10.78 -1.27 -6.15
CA GLU A 44 9.57 -1.65 -6.91
C GLU A 44 8.40 -0.76 -6.57
N LEU A 45 8.20 -0.46 -5.30
CA LEU A 45 7.14 0.45 -4.86
C LEU A 45 7.32 1.83 -5.48
N LEU A 46 8.54 2.36 -5.47
CA LEU A 46 8.82 3.67 -6.06
C LEU A 46 8.55 3.69 -7.56
N GLU A 47 8.92 2.62 -8.25
CA GLU A 47 8.66 2.51 -9.69
C GLU A 47 7.16 2.60 -9.99
N TRP A 48 6.34 1.92 -9.20
CA TRP A 48 4.90 1.98 -9.37
C TRP A 48 4.34 3.36 -9.03
N LEU A 49 4.81 3.97 -7.95
CA LEU A 49 4.35 5.29 -7.55
C LEU A 49 4.72 6.38 -8.54
N ASP A 50 5.83 6.20 -9.28
CA ASP A 50 6.28 7.16 -10.27
C ASP A 50 5.56 7.06 -11.60
N LYS A 51 4.76 6.03 -11.80
CA LYS A 51 4.00 5.91 -13.04
C LYS A 51 2.95 7.02 -13.13
N ALA A 52 3.03 7.78 -14.19
CA ALA A 52 2.20 8.98 -14.33
C ALA A 52 0.71 8.69 -14.24
N TYR A 53 0.27 7.57 -14.81
CA TYR A 53 -1.16 7.25 -14.79
C TYR A 53 -1.67 6.94 -13.39
N MET A 54 -0.86 6.35 -12.54
CA MET A 54 -1.26 6.08 -11.16
C MET A 54 -1.44 7.36 -10.37
N LYS A 55 -0.47 8.26 -10.49
CA LYS A 55 -0.56 9.56 -9.84
C LYS A 55 -1.80 10.31 -10.29
N LYS A 56 -2.06 10.27 -11.59
CA LYS A 56 -3.21 10.94 -12.16
C LYS A 56 -4.53 10.39 -11.62
N GLN A 57 -4.66 9.07 -11.58
CA GLN A 57 -5.88 8.42 -11.09
C GLN A 57 -6.15 8.76 -9.62
N VAL A 58 -5.14 8.69 -8.79
CA VAL A 58 -5.29 9.00 -7.37
C VAL A 58 -5.66 10.47 -7.17
N LYS A 59 -4.98 11.35 -7.89
CA LYS A 59 -5.28 12.79 -7.81
C LYS A 59 -6.69 13.11 -8.24
N GLU A 60 -7.16 12.49 -9.32
CA GLU A 60 -8.53 12.70 -9.81
C GLU A 60 -9.56 12.21 -8.79
N TYR A 61 -9.29 11.08 -8.17
CA TYR A 61 -10.17 10.56 -7.14
C TYR A 61 -10.27 11.50 -5.95
N ILE A 62 -9.14 11.97 -5.46
CA ILE A 62 -9.10 12.91 -4.33
C ILE A 62 -9.81 14.22 -4.69
N LYS A 63 -9.64 14.67 -5.91
CA LYS A 63 -10.25 15.91 -6.38
C LYS A 63 -11.77 15.87 -6.33
N ASN A 64 -12.34 14.69 -6.49
CA ASN A 64 -13.78 14.48 -6.51
C ASN A 64 -14.39 14.21 -5.12
N LEU A 65 -13.55 14.14 -4.12
CA LEU A 65 -14.02 14.01 -2.76
C LEU A 65 -14.42 15.37 -2.21
#